data_14228b479f686c709e292a459c827535
#
_entry.id   14228b479f686c709e292a459c827535
#
_cell.length_a   1.000
_cell.length_b   1.000
_cell.length_c   1.000
_cell.angle_alpha   90.00
_cell.angle_beta   90.00
_cell.angle_gamma   90.00
#
_symmetry.space_group_name_H-M   'P 1'
#
loop_
_entity.id
_entity.type
_entity.pdbx_description
1 polymer ?
#
loop_
_entity_poly.entity_id
_entity_poly.type
_entity_poly.pdbx_seq_one_letter_code
_entity_poly.pdbx_strand_id
1 'polypeptide(L)'
;MEKLINREQLAGMNIHYLFYSLEYFLDAQKEAGFKTIELWPGTPHFFLSYIEYSDCKHVRKLLDERDLTVKVITPENCTYQYQFAAQEKEQFEKSMAYFKKALDAGEELGVETMAINSGWG
;
A
#
# COMPACT_ATOMS: atom_id res chain seq x y z
N MET A 1 -21.36 -14.01 24.22
CA MET A 1 -20.70 -12.69 24.06
C MET A 1 -20.55 -12.43 22.57
N GLU A 2 -21.20 -11.42 22.07
CA GLU A 2 -21.12 -11.02 20.67
C GLU A 2 -19.69 -10.56 20.37
N LYS A 3 -19.07 -11.07 19.29
CA LYS A 3 -17.73 -10.62 18.91
C LYS A 3 -17.84 -9.19 18.39
N LEU A 4 -17.27 -8.23 19.11
CA LEU A 4 -17.27 -6.81 18.75
C LEU A 4 -16.42 -6.52 17.49
N ILE A 5 -15.47 -7.40 17.17
CA ILE A 5 -14.58 -7.28 16.01
C ILE A 5 -14.63 -8.60 15.23
N ASN A 6 -14.90 -8.49 13.93
CA ASN A 6 -14.81 -9.60 12.99
C ASN A 6 -13.42 -9.59 12.34
N ARG A 7 -12.88 -10.78 12.03
CA ARG A 7 -11.57 -10.93 11.34
C ARG A 7 -11.56 -10.22 9.99
N GLU A 8 -12.68 -10.16 9.29
CA GLU A 8 -12.82 -9.44 8.02
C GLU A 8 -12.63 -7.92 8.12
N GLN A 9 -12.68 -7.37 9.32
CA GLN A 9 -12.39 -5.95 9.59
C GLN A 9 -10.90 -5.68 9.80
N LEU A 10 -10.07 -6.73 9.82
CA LEU A 10 -8.63 -6.64 10.04
C LEU A 10 -7.89 -6.88 8.73
N ALA A 11 -6.82 -6.13 8.52
CA ALA A 11 -5.89 -6.30 7.42
C ALA A 11 -4.46 -6.21 7.95
N GLY A 12 -3.59 -7.11 7.52
CA GLY A 12 -2.16 -7.00 7.81
C GLY A 12 -1.50 -6.05 6.84
N MET A 13 -0.45 -5.36 7.27
CA MET A 13 0.29 -4.40 6.46
C MET A 13 1.72 -4.88 6.20
N ASN A 14 2.16 -4.82 4.95
CA ASN A 14 3.46 -5.33 4.54
C ASN A 14 4.66 -4.54 5.06
N ILE A 15 4.49 -3.31 5.52
CA ILE A 15 5.58 -2.50 6.11
C ILE A 15 6.26 -3.20 7.31
N HIS A 16 5.55 -4.08 8.01
CA HIS A 16 6.10 -4.83 9.13
C HIS A 16 6.98 -6.02 8.71
N TYR A 17 7.07 -6.28 7.40
CA TYR A 17 7.79 -7.41 6.81
C TYR A 17 8.97 -6.99 5.92
N LEU A 18 9.60 -5.84 6.19
CA LEU A 18 10.65 -5.25 5.35
C LEU A 18 11.89 -6.16 5.14
N PHE A 19 12.11 -7.15 6.02
CA PHE A 19 13.21 -8.11 5.91
C PHE A 19 12.81 -9.44 5.25
N TYR A 20 11.58 -9.53 4.73
CA TYR A 20 11.03 -10.70 4.09
C TYR A 20 10.53 -10.33 2.69
N SER A 21 10.28 -11.32 1.81
CA SER A 21 9.69 -11.05 0.51
C SER A 21 8.20 -10.71 0.61
N LEU A 22 7.64 -10.13 -0.46
CA LEU A 22 6.20 -9.89 -0.54
C LEU A 22 5.41 -11.19 -0.47
N GLU A 23 5.90 -12.25 -1.14
CA GLU A 23 5.30 -13.57 -1.12
C GLU A 23 5.22 -14.12 0.31
N TYR A 24 6.31 -14.02 1.07
CA TYR A 24 6.31 -14.46 2.47
C TYR A 24 5.26 -13.73 3.32
N PHE A 25 5.16 -12.41 3.14
CA PHE A 25 4.12 -11.62 3.82
C PHE A 25 2.73 -12.12 3.44
N LEU A 26 2.44 -12.29 2.15
CA LEU A 26 1.13 -12.73 1.67
C LEU A 26 0.78 -14.14 2.14
N ASP A 27 1.74 -15.05 2.16
CA ASP A 27 1.58 -16.40 2.71
C ASP A 27 1.23 -16.36 4.21
N ALA A 28 1.94 -15.55 4.98
CA ALA A 28 1.67 -15.37 6.40
C ALA A 28 0.26 -14.79 6.66
N GLN A 29 -0.21 -13.84 5.82
CA GLN A 29 -1.57 -13.32 5.94
C GLN A 29 -2.62 -14.40 5.64
N LYS A 30 -2.42 -15.18 4.58
CA LYS A 30 -3.29 -16.30 4.23
C LYS A 30 -3.36 -17.35 5.34
N GLU A 31 -2.22 -17.76 5.88
CA GLU A 31 -2.12 -18.72 6.99
C GLU A 31 -2.82 -18.20 8.26
N ALA A 32 -2.70 -16.91 8.54
CA ALA A 32 -3.42 -16.24 9.64
C ALA A 32 -4.93 -16.13 9.38
N GLY A 33 -5.42 -16.46 8.18
CA GLY A 33 -6.83 -16.46 7.79
C GLY A 33 -7.37 -15.07 7.45
N PHE A 34 -6.51 -14.12 7.11
CA PHE A 34 -6.92 -12.84 6.53
C PHE A 34 -7.38 -13.03 5.08
N LYS A 35 -8.29 -12.17 4.64
CA LYS A 35 -8.77 -12.08 3.25
C LYS A 35 -8.34 -10.79 2.58
N THR A 36 -7.97 -9.81 3.38
CA THR A 36 -7.58 -8.49 2.91
C THR A 36 -6.27 -8.06 3.53
N ILE A 37 -5.53 -7.27 2.78
CA ILE A 37 -4.30 -6.63 3.24
C ILE A 37 -4.38 -5.11 3.06
N GLU A 38 -3.55 -4.41 3.79
CA GLU A 38 -3.16 -3.03 3.53
C GLU A 38 -1.81 -3.05 2.82
N LEU A 39 -1.74 -2.44 1.63
CA LEU A 39 -0.52 -2.38 0.84
C LEU A 39 0.20 -1.05 1.05
N TRP A 40 1.37 -1.11 1.65
CA TRP A 40 2.33 -0.02 1.66
C TRP A 40 3.26 -0.16 0.44
N PRO A 41 3.21 0.78 -0.53
CA PRO A 41 4.01 0.72 -1.74
C PRO A 41 5.42 1.27 -1.50
N GLY A 42 6.26 0.45 -0.90
CA GLY A 42 7.65 0.76 -0.58
C GLY A 42 8.60 -0.41 -0.83
N THR A 43 9.87 -0.08 -0.95
CA THR A 43 10.95 -1.07 -1.10
C THR A 43 11.06 -1.94 0.19
N PRO A 44 11.21 -3.26 0.09
CA PRO A 44 11.53 -4.02 -1.11
C PRO A 44 10.33 -4.65 -1.84
N HIS A 45 9.09 -4.44 -1.37
CA HIS A 45 7.93 -5.22 -1.81
C HIS A 45 7.31 -4.72 -3.11
N PHE A 46 6.86 -3.47 -3.12
CA PHE A 46 6.22 -2.84 -4.26
C PHE A 46 6.72 -1.40 -4.37
N PHE A 47 7.63 -1.15 -5.30
CA PHE A 47 8.23 0.17 -5.44
C PHE A 47 7.27 1.16 -6.12
N LEU A 48 7.12 2.31 -5.50
CA LEU A 48 6.36 3.43 -6.03
C LEU A 48 7.18 4.72 -5.87
N SER A 49 7.28 5.49 -6.95
CA SER A 49 7.85 6.83 -6.94
C SER A 49 6.94 7.80 -7.70
N TYR A 50 7.29 9.09 -7.71
CA TYR A 50 6.57 10.07 -8.54
C TYR A 50 6.76 9.86 -10.06
N ILE A 51 7.73 9.02 -10.47
CA ILE A 51 8.02 8.70 -11.86
C ILE A 51 7.36 7.39 -12.26
N GLU A 52 7.52 6.33 -11.45
CA GLU A 52 7.16 4.96 -11.81
C GLU A 52 6.73 4.14 -10.59
N TYR A 53 6.16 2.98 -10.83
CA TYR A 53 5.90 1.94 -9.83
C TYR A 53 6.23 0.57 -10.41
N SER A 54 6.42 -0.40 -9.52
CA SER A 54 6.64 -1.80 -9.88
C SER A 54 5.43 -2.38 -10.61
N ASP A 55 5.62 -3.50 -11.29
CA ASP A 55 4.57 -4.16 -12.06
C ASP A 55 3.38 -4.61 -11.19
N CYS A 56 2.28 -3.87 -11.27
CA CYS A 56 1.04 -4.21 -10.61
C CYS A 56 0.47 -5.57 -11.03
N LYS A 57 0.73 -6.02 -12.25
CA LYS A 57 0.28 -7.34 -12.72
C LYS A 57 0.93 -8.46 -11.94
N HIS A 58 2.21 -8.30 -11.58
CA HIS A 58 2.88 -9.26 -10.73
C HIS A 58 2.25 -9.31 -9.33
N VAL A 59 2.01 -8.14 -8.72
CA VAL A 59 1.35 -8.04 -7.42
C VAL A 59 -0.05 -8.65 -7.47
N ARG A 60 -0.83 -8.34 -8.51
CA ARG A 60 -2.16 -8.91 -8.73
C ARG A 60 -2.11 -10.43 -8.77
N LYS A 61 -1.20 -11.00 -9.55
CA LYS A 61 -1.01 -12.44 -9.64
C LYS A 61 -0.73 -13.08 -8.29
N LEU A 62 0.18 -12.49 -7.50
CA LEU A 62 0.51 -12.99 -6.17
C LEU A 62 -0.70 -12.99 -5.21
N LEU A 63 -1.55 -11.97 -5.32
CA LEU A 63 -2.79 -11.85 -4.54
C LEU A 63 -3.81 -12.91 -4.97
N ASP A 64 -4.04 -13.06 -6.28
CA ASP A 64 -5.01 -14.02 -6.84
C ASP A 64 -4.65 -15.46 -6.46
N GLU A 65 -3.36 -15.84 -6.52
CA GLU A 65 -2.87 -17.17 -6.10
C GLU A 65 -3.15 -17.49 -4.62
N ARG A 66 -3.43 -16.46 -3.81
CA ARG A 66 -3.64 -16.58 -2.37
C ARG A 66 -5.08 -16.28 -1.93
N ASP A 67 -5.94 -15.92 -2.85
CA ASP A 67 -7.31 -15.46 -2.57
C ASP A 67 -7.30 -14.28 -1.58
N LEU A 68 -6.39 -13.32 -1.83
CA LEU A 68 -6.23 -12.08 -1.08
C LEU A 68 -6.58 -10.88 -1.94
N THR A 69 -7.09 -9.84 -1.29
CA THR A 69 -7.36 -8.54 -1.93
C THR A 69 -6.70 -7.41 -1.15
N VAL A 70 -6.39 -6.31 -1.85
CA VAL A 70 -5.92 -5.08 -1.18
C VAL A 70 -7.12 -4.27 -0.76
N LYS A 71 -7.28 -4.04 0.53
CA LYS A 71 -8.36 -3.21 1.09
C LYS A 71 -8.01 -1.73 1.06
N VAL A 72 -6.76 -1.42 1.37
CA VAL A 72 -6.24 -0.06 1.47
C VAL A 72 -4.86 -0.01 0.85
N ILE A 73 -4.57 1.01 0.05
CA ILE A 73 -3.22 1.39 -0.33
C ILE A 73 -2.79 2.60 0.50
N THR A 74 -1.61 2.52 1.12
CA THR A 74 -1.09 3.56 2.01
C THR A 74 0.25 4.04 1.49
N PRO A 75 0.27 5.05 0.59
CA PRO A 75 1.51 5.61 0.05
C PRO A 75 2.39 6.17 1.16
N GLU A 76 3.69 6.06 0.98
CA GLU A 76 4.66 6.64 1.91
C GLU A 76 4.61 8.17 1.86
N ASN A 77 4.41 8.80 2.99
CA ASN A 77 4.37 10.25 3.13
C ASN A 77 4.85 10.77 4.49
N CYS A 78 5.48 9.90 5.28
CA CYS A 78 6.04 10.27 6.58
C CYS A 78 7.56 10.37 6.57
N THR A 79 8.21 9.43 5.89
CA THR A 79 9.67 9.24 5.91
C THR A 79 10.34 9.89 4.70
N TYR A 80 9.64 9.97 3.59
CA TYR A 80 10.14 10.52 2.34
C TYR A 80 9.60 11.93 2.08
N GLN A 81 10.15 12.57 1.08
CA GLN A 81 9.91 13.97 0.73
C GLN A 81 8.55 14.23 0.09
N TYR A 82 7.59 13.32 0.17
CA TYR A 82 6.27 13.48 -0.42
C TYR A 82 5.28 14.03 0.60
N GLN A 83 4.90 15.28 0.45
CA GLN A 83 3.98 15.95 1.37
C GLN A 83 3.12 17.00 0.67
N PHE A 84 1.88 17.12 1.09
CA PHE A 84 0.93 18.08 0.53
C PHE A 84 1.22 19.53 0.95
N ALA A 85 1.89 19.72 2.07
CA ALA A 85 2.21 21.04 2.62
C ALA A 85 3.58 21.58 2.16
N ALA A 86 4.21 20.96 1.14
CA ALA A 86 5.48 21.43 0.61
C ALA A 86 5.35 22.87 0.08
N GLN A 87 6.18 23.77 0.58
CA GLN A 87 6.19 25.17 0.16
C GLN A 87 6.98 25.38 -1.13
N GLU A 88 8.01 24.56 -1.35
CA GLU A 88 8.78 24.58 -2.58
C GLU A 88 7.98 23.98 -3.73
N LYS A 89 7.83 24.75 -4.82
CA LYS A 89 7.00 24.36 -5.96
C LYS A 89 7.40 22.99 -6.56
N GLU A 90 8.69 22.78 -6.76
CA GLU A 90 9.21 21.51 -7.30
C GLU A 90 8.88 20.33 -6.40
N GLN A 91 9.02 20.50 -5.09
CA GLN A 91 8.68 19.48 -4.10
C GLN A 91 7.19 19.17 -4.07
N PHE A 92 6.34 20.20 -4.17
CA PHE A 92 4.90 20.05 -4.27
C PHE A 92 4.50 19.27 -5.53
N GLU A 93 5.06 19.64 -6.70
CA GLU A 93 4.77 18.98 -7.97
C GLU A 93 5.19 17.50 -7.95
N LYS A 94 6.34 17.17 -7.40
CA LYS A 94 6.80 15.77 -7.21
C LYS A 94 5.87 15.00 -6.27
N SER A 95 5.45 15.63 -5.19
CA SER A 95 4.51 15.02 -4.23
C SER A 95 3.17 14.72 -4.89
N MET A 96 2.62 15.67 -5.64
CA MET A 96 1.37 15.47 -6.37
C MET A 96 1.48 14.36 -7.43
N ALA A 97 2.60 14.30 -8.15
CA ALA A 97 2.85 13.24 -9.13
C ALA A 97 2.93 11.86 -8.45
N TYR A 98 3.57 11.76 -7.29
CA TYR A 98 3.65 10.54 -6.49
C TYR A 98 2.27 10.05 -6.05
N PHE A 99 1.45 10.93 -5.47
CA PHE A 99 0.11 10.55 -5.00
C PHE A 99 -0.83 10.18 -6.15
N LYS A 100 -0.70 10.83 -7.32
CA LYS A 100 -1.43 10.41 -8.52
C LYS A 100 -1.04 9.00 -8.97
N LYS A 101 0.25 8.68 -8.98
CA LYS A 101 0.70 7.31 -9.27
C LYS A 101 0.20 6.29 -8.25
N ALA A 102 0.06 6.68 -6.99
CA ALA A 102 -0.53 5.81 -5.97
C ALA A 102 -2.02 5.54 -6.26
N LEU A 103 -2.76 6.52 -6.75
CA LEU A 103 -4.14 6.34 -7.21
C LEU A 103 -4.19 5.41 -8.42
N ASP A 104 -3.33 5.63 -9.43
CA ASP A 104 -3.25 4.78 -10.63
C ASP A 104 -2.95 3.32 -10.25
N ALA A 105 -1.97 3.10 -9.37
CA ALA A 105 -1.64 1.78 -8.87
C ALA A 105 -2.79 1.14 -8.08
N GLY A 106 -3.48 1.94 -7.25
CA GLY A 106 -4.67 1.52 -6.53
C GLY A 106 -5.80 1.09 -7.46
N GLU A 107 -6.08 1.85 -8.50
CA GLU A 107 -7.07 1.52 -9.53
C GLU A 107 -6.70 0.20 -10.24
N GLU A 108 -5.44 0.06 -10.67
CA GLU A 108 -4.96 -1.16 -11.33
C GLU A 108 -5.06 -2.40 -10.42
N LEU A 109 -4.87 -2.24 -9.11
CA LEU A 109 -5.03 -3.31 -8.11
C LEU A 109 -6.48 -3.48 -7.61
N GLY A 110 -7.42 -2.66 -8.07
CA GLY A 110 -8.82 -2.72 -7.66
C GLY A 110 -9.07 -2.25 -6.22
N VAL A 111 -8.27 -1.31 -5.75
CA VAL A 111 -8.35 -0.75 -4.40
C VAL A 111 -9.27 0.46 -4.39
N GLU A 112 -10.24 0.49 -3.48
CA GLU A 112 -11.21 1.59 -3.37
C GLU A 112 -10.80 2.67 -2.35
N THR A 113 -9.80 2.39 -1.52
CA THR A 113 -9.41 3.28 -0.42
C THR A 113 -7.92 3.53 -0.43
N MET A 114 -7.53 4.81 -0.44
CA MET A 114 -6.15 5.24 -0.19
C MET A 114 -6.09 5.96 1.15
N ALA A 115 -5.23 5.48 2.05
CA ALA A 115 -4.95 6.16 3.30
C ALA A 115 -3.78 7.13 3.11
N ILE A 116 -3.96 8.36 3.51
CA ILE A 116 -2.94 9.41 3.46
C ILE A 116 -2.91 10.17 4.79
N ASN A 117 -1.78 10.72 5.14
CA ASN A 117 -1.69 11.70 6.20
C ASN A 117 -1.34 13.09 5.62
N SER A 118 -1.44 14.13 6.44
CA SER A 118 -1.16 15.51 6.01
C SER A 118 0.33 15.77 5.75
N GLY A 119 1.21 14.83 6.10
CA GLY A 119 2.64 15.04 6.09
C GLY A 119 3.14 15.82 7.32
N TRP A 120 4.43 16.09 7.32
CA TRP A 120 5.06 16.96 8.32
C TRP A 120 4.87 18.41 7.88
N GLY A 121 4.39 19.23 8.78
CA GLY A 121 4.31 20.68 8.60
C GLY A 121 5.64 21.39 8.83
#